data_ec13943a503b4df6801eb47e7afc47a3
#
_entry.id   ec13943a503b4df6801eb47e7afc47a3
#
_cell.length_a   1.000
_cell.length_b   1.000
_cell.length_c   1.000
_cell.angle_alpha   90.00
_cell.angle_beta   90.00
_cell.angle_gamma   90.00
#
_symmetry.space_group_name_H-M   'P 1'
#
loop_
_entity.id
_entity.type
_entity.pdbx_description
1 polymer ?
#
loop_
_entity_poly.entity_id
_entity_poly.type
_entity_poly.pdbx_seq_one_letter_code
_entity_poly.pdbx_strand_id
1 'polypeptide(L)'
;QEAAHQDARRRRRRLEAVGGNRQKVVLAKWMFTDPELLILDEPTRGIDVGAKYEIYAIIQQLAAQGKGVILISSELPELLGISDRIYTIFEGQITDDLPVADATPENLMRSMTSARQKAQR
;
A
#
# COMPACT_ATOMS: atom_id res chain seq x y z
N GLN A 1 -21.21 -15.45 20.66
CA GLN A 1 -19.80 -15.70 20.25
C GLN A 1 -19.69 -16.62 19.05
N GLU A 2 -20.49 -17.66 18.96
CA GLU A 2 -20.44 -18.64 17.88
C GLU A 2 -20.96 -18.07 16.54
N ALA A 3 -22.03 -17.26 16.57
CA ALA A 3 -22.59 -16.62 15.38
C ALA A 3 -21.60 -15.59 14.76
N ALA A 4 -20.90 -14.82 15.60
CA ALA A 4 -19.88 -13.88 15.12
C ALA A 4 -18.68 -14.61 14.51
N HIS A 5 -18.30 -15.77 15.06
CA HIS A 5 -17.23 -16.61 14.55
C HIS A 5 -17.59 -17.26 13.22
N GLN A 6 -18.85 -17.70 13.07
CA GLN A 6 -19.37 -18.25 11.82
C GLN A 6 -19.49 -17.18 10.71
N ASP A 7 -19.91 -15.97 11.06
CA ASP A 7 -19.98 -14.87 10.10
C ASP A 7 -18.60 -14.44 9.63
N ALA A 8 -17.64 -14.38 10.54
CA ALA A 8 -16.24 -14.10 10.20
C ALA A 8 -15.65 -15.18 9.27
N ARG A 9 -15.98 -16.46 9.51
CA ARG A 9 -15.55 -17.57 8.65
C ARG A 9 -16.21 -17.52 7.27
N ARG A 10 -17.49 -17.14 7.18
CA ARG A 10 -18.22 -16.99 5.92
C ARG A 10 -17.67 -15.81 5.10
N ARG A 11 -17.36 -14.70 5.75
CA ARG A 11 -16.72 -13.54 5.11
C ARG A 11 -15.32 -13.88 4.61
N ARG A 12 -14.55 -14.63 5.40
CA ARG A 12 -13.24 -15.11 5.01
C ARG A 12 -13.30 -16.00 3.77
N ARG A 13 -14.24 -16.97 3.73
CA ARG A 13 -14.44 -17.82 2.56
C ARG A 13 -14.88 -17.06 1.31
N ARG A 14 -15.70 -15.99 1.48
CA ARG A 14 -16.07 -15.14 0.36
C ARG A 14 -14.88 -14.36 -0.20
N LEU A 15 -14.02 -13.85 0.65
CA LEU A 15 -12.80 -13.15 0.24
C LEU A 15 -11.83 -14.12 -0.44
N GLU A 16 -11.71 -15.33 0.04
CA GLU A 16 -10.91 -16.39 -0.59
C GLU A 16 -11.50 -16.82 -1.95
N ALA A 17 -12.82 -16.83 -2.09
CA ALA A 17 -13.50 -17.22 -3.33
C ALA A 17 -13.44 -16.14 -4.42
N VAL A 18 -13.37 -14.87 -4.06
CA VAL A 18 -13.38 -13.71 -4.97
C VAL A 18 -11.98 -13.37 -5.50
N GLY A 19 -11.07 -14.30 -5.58
CA GLY A 19 -9.80 -14.04 -6.22
C GLY A 19 -8.59 -14.80 -5.69
N GLY A 20 -8.76 -15.72 -4.75
CA GLY A 20 -7.68 -16.57 -4.24
C GLY A 20 -6.46 -15.81 -3.74
N ASN A 21 -6.61 -14.55 -3.34
CA ASN A 21 -5.51 -13.63 -3.11
C ASN A 21 -5.18 -13.54 -1.63
N ARG A 22 -4.01 -14.07 -1.26
CA ARG A 22 -3.50 -14.05 0.11
C ARG A 22 -3.40 -12.62 0.66
N GLN A 23 -3.05 -11.65 -0.18
CA GLN A 23 -2.90 -10.26 0.23
C GLN A 23 -4.23 -9.63 0.63
N LYS A 24 -5.33 -9.93 -0.07
CA LYS A 24 -6.67 -9.49 0.33
C LYS A 24 -7.08 -10.05 1.68
N VAL A 25 -6.78 -11.31 1.94
CA VAL A 25 -7.08 -11.96 3.22
C VAL A 25 -6.29 -11.31 4.34
N VAL A 26 -5.02 -11.02 4.13
CA VAL A 26 -4.17 -10.34 5.10
C VAL A 26 -4.69 -8.93 5.40
N LEU A 27 -5.02 -8.15 4.36
CA LEU A 27 -5.59 -6.81 4.52
C LEU A 27 -6.93 -6.84 5.25
N ALA A 28 -7.82 -7.76 4.88
CA ALA A 28 -9.10 -7.93 5.55
C ALA A 28 -8.93 -8.26 7.04
N LYS A 29 -7.95 -9.08 7.37
CA LYS A 29 -7.58 -9.41 8.75
C LYS A 29 -7.20 -8.17 9.55
N TRP A 30 -6.36 -7.31 8.98
CA TRP A 30 -5.93 -6.06 9.61
C TRP A 30 -7.06 -5.06 9.74
N MET A 31 -8.00 -5.01 8.80
CA MET A 31 -9.20 -4.18 8.91
C MET A 31 -10.04 -4.53 10.14
N PHE A 32 -10.08 -5.81 10.54
CA PHE A 32 -10.82 -6.24 11.73
C PHE A 32 -10.16 -5.85 13.05
N THR A 33 -8.86 -5.65 13.07
CA THR A 33 -8.13 -5.23 14.28
C THR A 33 -8.17 -3.73 14.51
N ASP A 34 -8.68 -2.97 13.53
CA ASP A 34 -8.81 -1.51 13.57
C ASP A 34 -7.50 -0.79 13.98
N PRO A 35 -6.39 -1.03 13.30
CA PRO A 35 -5.12 -0.38 13.63
C PRO A 35 -5.15 1.10 13.25
N GLU A 36 -4.42 1.92 13.99
CA GLU A 36 -4.23 3.34 13.66
C GLU A 36 -3.22 3.55 12.53
N LEU A 37 -2.24 2.67 12.43
CA LEU A 37 -1.19 2.69 11.42
C LEU A 37 -1.02 1.31 10.82
N LEU A 38 -0.99 1.25 9.50
CA LEU A 38 -0.69 0.06 8.72
C LEU A 38 0.60 0.26 7.92
N ILE A 39 1.46 -0.74 7.93
CA ILE A 39 2.64 -0.80 7.08
C ILE A 39 2.46 -1.97 6.12
N LEU A 40 2.40 -1.66 4.83
CA LEU A 40 2.17 -2.64 3.76
C LEU A 40 3.42 -2.72 2.88
N ASP A 41 4.05 -3.87 2.87
CA ASP A 41 5.27 -4.12 2.10
C ASP A 41 4.93 -4.89 0.82
N GLU A 42 5.06 -4.23 -0.32
CA GLU A 42 4.78 -4.78 -1.65
C GLU A 42 3.42 -5.50 -1.72
N PRO A 43 2.31 -4.85 -1.33
CA PRO A 43 1.02 -5.55 -1.14
C PRO A 43 0.42 -6.07 -2.43
N THR A 44 0.89 -5.61 -3.59
CA THR A 44 0.37 -6.01 -4.91
C THR A 44 1.36 -6.84 -5.71
N ARG A 45 2.47 -7.25 -5.11
CA ARG A 45 3.48 -8.05 -5.79
C ARG A 45 2.91 -9.39 -6.25
N GLY A 46 3.12 -9.71 -7.53
CA GLY A 46 2.66 -10.98 -8.10
C GLY A 46 1.15 -11.07 -8.34
N ILE A 47 0.44 -9.96 -8.25
CA ILE A 47 -1.01 -9.89 -8.41
C ILE A 47 -1.35 -9.37 -9.80
N ASP A 48 -2.40 -9.92 -10.42
CA ASP A 48 -2.87 -9.43 -11.70
C ASP A 48 -3.50 -8.02 -11.59
N VAL A 49 -3.63 -7.35 -12.74
CA VAL A 49 -4.06 -5.95 -12.81
C VAL A 49 -5.44 -5.72 -12.20
N GLY A 50 -6.39 -6.63 -12.43
CA GLY A 50 -7.74 -6.51 -11.89
C GLY A 50 -7.78 -6.59 -10.37
N ALA A 51 -7.04 -7.53 -9.80
CA ALA A 51 -6.98 -7.71 -8.36
C ALA A 51 -6.23 -6.57 -7.64
N LYS A 52 -5.27 -5.93 -8.30
CA LYS A 52 -4.58 -4.75 -7.76
C LYS A 52 -5.54 -3.61 -7.42
N TYR A 53 -6.50 -3.32 -8.27
CA TYR A 53 -7.47 -2.25 -8.04
C TYR A 53 -8.34 -2.49 -6.81
N GLU A 54 -8.65 -3.73 -6.50
CA GLU A 54 -9.39 -4.07 -5.29
C GLU A 54 -8.56 -3.81 -4.03
N ILE A 55 -7.26 -4.07 -4.07
CA ILE A 55 -6.34 -3.76 -2.97
C ILE A 55 -6.19 -2.25 -2.81
N TYR A 56 -6.06 -1.51 -3.90
CA TYR A 56 -6.01 -0.04 -3.84
C TYR A 56 -7.27 0.56 -3.23
N ALA A 57 -8.44 0.03 -3.58
CA ALA A 57 -9.70 0.48 -3.00
C ALA A 57 -9.74 0.25 -1.48
N ILE A 58 -9.23 -0.87 -1.00
CA ILE A 58 -9.13 -1.16 0.44
C ILE A 58 -8.18 -0.17 1.13
N ILE A 59 -7.02 0.10 0.54
CA ILE A 59 -6.04 1.05 1.09
C ILE A 59 -6.64 2.45 1.17
N GLN A 60 -7.31 2.90 0.12
CA GLN A 60 -7.95 4.21 0.10
C GLN A 60 -9.08 4.31 1.12
N GLN A 61 -9.84 3.25 1.30
CA GLN A 61 -10.90 3.20 2.32
C GLN A 61 -10.32 3.31 3.73
N LEU A 62 -9.21 2.65 4.01
CA LEU A 62 -8.52 2.75 5.31
C LEU A 62 -8.03 4.18 5.54
N ALA A 63 -7.41 4.79 4.55
CA ALA A 63 -6.95 6.18 4.63
C ALA A 63 -8.12 7.15 4.85
N ALA A 64 -9.25 6.93 4.17
CA ALA A 64 -10.45 7.75 4.33
C ALA A 64 -11.07 7.64 5.73
N GLN A 65 -10.84 6.54 6.43
CA GLN A 65 -11.25 6.35 7.83
C GLN A 65 -10.33 7.03 8.83
N GLY A 66 -9.31 7.75 8.37
CA GLY A 66 -8.34 8.41 9.22
C GLY A 66 -7.15 7.53 9.66
N LYS A 67 -7.01 6.36 9.06
CA LYS A 67 -5.87 5.47 9.33
C LYS A 67 -4.61 5.99 8.63
N GLY A 68 -3.46 5.88 9.28
CA GLY A 68 -2.17 6.05 8.62
C GLY A 68 -1.81 4.80 7.84
N VAL A 69 -1.38 4.97 6.59
CA VAL A 69 -0.91 3.85 5.76
C VAL A 69 0.47 4.18 5.20
N ILE A 70 1.44 3.34 5.49
CA ILE A 70 2.75 3.37 4.86
C ILE A 70 2.79 2.25 3.83
N LEU A 71 2.92 2.64 2.57
CA LEU A 71 3.01 1.71 1.45
C LEU A 71 4.45 1.63 0.97
N ILE A 72 5.02 0.44 1.00
CA ILE A 72 6.33 0.15 0.41
C ILE A 72 6.10 -0.53 -0.93
N SER A 73 6.58 0.07 -2.00
CA SER A 73 6.40 -0.43 -3.35
C SER A 73 7.57 -0.05 -4.25
N SER A 74 7.89 -0.92 -5.18
CA SER A 74 8.85 -0.67 -6.26
C SER A 74 8.17 -0.23 -7.56
N GLU A 75 6.84 -0.19 -7.60
CA GLU A 75 6.07 0.16 -8.78
C GLU A 75 5.69 1.64 -8.76
N LEU A 76 6.31 2.45 -9.64
CA LEU A 76 6.05 3.89 -9.72
C LEU A 76 4.60 4.25 -10.01
N PRO A 77 3.89 3.58 -10.93
CA PRO A 77 2.48 3.89 -11.18
C PRO A 77 1.61 3.70 -9.94
N GLU A 78 1.89 2.69 -9.12
CA GLU A 78 1.19 2.44 -7.85
C GLU A 78 1.41 3.59 -6.88
N LEU A 79 2.66 3.99 -6.67
CA LEU A 79 3.01 5.10 -5.78
C LEU A 79 2.36 6.41 -6.21
N LEU A 80 2.43 6.72 -7.49
CA LEU A 80 1.85 7.94 -8.06
C LEU A 80 0.33 7.96 -8.00
N GLY A 81 -0.30 6.79 -8.11
CA GLY A 81 -1.75 6.67 -8.19
C GLY A 81 -2.47 6.71 -6.83
N ILE A 82 -1.85 6.23 -5.77
CA ILE A 82 -2.54 6.05 -4.48
C ILE A 82 -1.90 6.76 -3.29
N SER A 83 -0.72 7.32 -3.45
CA SER A 83 -0.01 7.99 -2.35
C SER A 83 -0.35 9.47 -2.26
N ASP A 84 -0.34 10.00 -1.05
CA ASP A 84 -0.42 11.44 -0.80
C ASP A 84 0.97 12.08 -0.77
N ARG A 85 1.94 11.35 -0.23
CA ARG A 85 3.32 11.77 -0.08
C ARG A 85 4.25 10.59 -0.37
N ILE A 86 5.38 10.87 -1.00
CA ILE A 86 6.33 9.84 -1.42
C ILE A 86 7.71 10.12 -0.83
N TYR A 87 8.29 9.08 -0.25
CA TYR A 87 9.68 9.03 0.17
C TYR A 87 10.45 8.08 -0.73
N THR A 88 11.60 8.49 -1.21
CA THR A 88 12.50 7.61 -1.94
C THR A 88 13.67 7.20 -1.07
N ILE A 89 14.13 5.97 -1.24
CA ILE A 89 15.22 5.40 -0.47
C ILE A 89 16.30 4.89 -1.43
N PHE A 90 17.55 5.22 -1.14
CA PHE A 90 18.71 4.72 -1.86
C PHE A 90 19.84 4.44 -0.87
N GLU A 91 20.36 3.23 -0.91
CA GLU A 91 21.45 2.77 -0.01
C GLU A 91 21.19 3.08 1.47
N GLY A 92 19.97 2.79 1.92
CA GLY A 92 19.57 2.96 3.32
C GLY A 92 19.30 4.40 3.74
N GLN A 93 19.27 5.34 2.80
CA GLN A 93 19.01 6.76 3.09
C GLN A 93 17.78 7.25 2.36
N ILE A 94 17.03 8.14 3.01
CA ILE A 94 15.93 8.86 2.36
C ILE A 94 16.53 9.93 1.46
N THR A 95 16.30 9.79 0.15
CA THR A 95 16.88 10.67 -0.86
C THR A 95 15.91 11.75 -1.34
N ASP A 96 14.62 11.55 -1.17
CA ASP A 96 13.61 12.59 -1.42
C ASP A 96 12.39 12.39 -0.54
N ASP A 97 11.65 13.45 -0.36
CA ASP A 97 10.42 13.54 0.43
C ASP A 97 9.55 14.65 -0.18
N LEU A 98 8.50 14.26 -0.90
CA LEU A 98 7.68 15.23 -1.64
C LEU A 98 6.20 14.84 -1.68
N PRO A 99 5.31 15.84 -1.78
CA PRO A 99 3.91 15.56 -2.07
C PRO A 99 3.77 14.88 -3.44
N VAL A 100 2.76 14.03 -3.60
CA VAL A 100 2.54 13.31 -4.86
C VAL A 100 2.33 14.28 -6.04
N ALA A 101 1.79 15.46 -5.81
CA ALA A 101 1.60 16.47 -6.84
C ALA A 101 2.92 16.94 -7.49
N ASP A 102 4.02 16.87 -6.74
CA ASP A 102 5.35 17.26 -7.21
C ASP A 102 6.16 16.06 -7.75
N ALA A 103 5.62 14.85 -7.63
CA ALA A 103 6.31 13.63 -8.03
C ALA A 103 6.07 13.32 -9.50
N THR A 104 7.15 13.01 -10.21
CA THR A 104 7.13 12.50 -11.59
C THR A 104 7.92 11.20 -11.65
N PRO A 105 7.65 10.30 -12.63
CA PRO A 105 8.46 9.11 -12.80
C PRO A 105 9.96 9.42 -12.90
N GLU A 106 10.30 10.50 -13.59
CA GLU A 106 11.69 10.91 -13.82
C GLU A 106 12.38 11.32 -12.53
N ASN A 107 11.75 12.19 -11.72
CA ASN A 107 12.37 12.66 -10.48
C ASN A 107 12.44 11.56 -9.41
N LEU A 108 11.44 10.70 -9.35
CA LEU A 108 11.46 9.54 -8.45
C LEU A 108 12.57 8.56 -8.83
N MET A 109 12.67 8.22 -10.11
CA MET A 109 13.71 7.31 -10.58
C MET A 109 15.11 7.86 -10.29
N ARG A 110 15.31 9.15 -10.48
CA ARG A 110 16.58 9.81 -10.18
C ARG A 110 16.91 9.74 -8.69
N SER A 111 15.96 9.99 -7.82
CA SER A 111 16.13 9.93 -6.37
C SER A 111 16.36 8.51 -5.87
N MET A 112 15.76 7.52 -6.52
CA MET A 112 15.92 6.10 -6.18
C MET A 112 17.27 5.51 -6.65
N THR A 113 17.96 6.18 -7.56
CA THR A 113 19.23 5.70 -8.12
C THR A 113 20.44 6.52 -7.70
N SER A 114 20.24 7.59 -6.91
CA SER A 114 21.31 8.50 -6.51
C SER A 114 21.07 9.11 -5.15
N ALA A 115 22.00 8.92 -4.22
CA ALA A 115 22.00 9.57 -2.91
C ALA A 115 22.32 11.07 -2.96
N ARG A 116 22.71 11.56 -4.10
CA ARG A 116 23.38 12.85 -4.28
C ARG A 116 22.47 14.06 -4.18
N GLN A 117 21.19 13.89 -4.42
CA GLN A 117 20.29 15.03 -4.59
C GLN A 117 19.83 15.67 -3.29
N LYS A 118 19.73 14.92 -2.22
CA LYS A 118 19.29 15.47 -0.94
C LYS A 118 20.38 16.27 -0.22
N ALA A 119 21.66 15.99 -0.48
CA ALA A 119 22.76 16.74 0.09
C ALA A 119 22.93 18.15 -0.51
N GLN A 120 22.26 18.44 -1.63
CA GLN A 120 22.31 19.74 -2.32
C GLN A 120 21.10 20.63 -2.06
N ARG A 121 20.13 20.13 -1.31
CA ARG A 121 18.96 20.89 -0.85
C ARG A 121 19.15 21.28 0.60
#